data_11d68234ac79af2e27c56003d2ea43ec
#
_entry.id   11d68234ac79af2e27c56003d2ea43ec
#
_cell.length_a   1.000
_cell.length_b   1.000
_cell.length_c   1.000
_cell.angle_alpha   90.00
_cell.angle_beta   90.00
_cell.angle_gamma   90.00
#
_symmetry.space_group_name_H-M   'P 1'
#
loop_
_entity.id
_entity.type
_entity.pdbx_description
1 polymer ?
#
loop_
_entity_poly.entity_id
_entity_poly.type
_entity_poly.pdbx_seq_one_letter_code
_entity_poly.pdbx_strand_id
1 'polypeptide(L)'
;AATMSSELTSLTALELSMAIKLKQASCVEVMQAYLARIHRYNHRYNAIVALADDDDLLSQAKLADGELAQGKYRGWMHGMPHAAKDLTAVKGMPFTSGSLMYKDRIADQDSAMVARIRDAGAIFIGKTNTPEFGLGSQSYNPIYGATGSAYNPELTSGGSSGGAGSGLGTQMLPVADGSDMMGSLRNPGAFNNVIGYRPSTNVMSGRDASQRPLSTSGPMGRNTADTIQFLKTIA
;
A
#
# COMPACT_ATOMS: atom_id res chain seq x y z
N ALA A 1 -24.78 8.60 2.86
CA ALA A 1 -23.67 8.16 1.96
C ALA A 1 -22.31 8.61 2.48
N ALA A 2 -22.14 9.90 2.85
CA ALA A 2 -20.84 10.41 3.34
C ALA A 2 -20.40 9.77 4.68
N THR A 3 -21.34 9.48 5.55
CA THR A 3 -21.06 8.89 6.88
C THR A 3 -20.58 7.44 6.77
N MET A 4 -21.20 6.62 5.95
CA MET A 4 -20.78 5.24 5.72
C MET A 4 -19.39 5.15 5.08
N SER A 5 -19.06 6.05 4.17
CA SER A 5 -17.75 6.08 3.51
C SER A 5 -16.61 6.35 4.51
N SER A 6 -16.80 7.30 5.43
CA SER A 6 -15.79 7.60 6.45
C SER A 6 -15.65 6.49 7.49
N GLU A 7 -16.71 5.77 7.78
CA GLU A 7 -16.68 4.61 8.68
C GLU A 7 -15.85 3.48 8.11
N LEU A 8 -16.00 3.13 6.83
CA LEU A 8 -15.22 2.05 6.20
C LEU A 8 -13.72 2.31 6.20
N THR A 9 -13.29 3.53 5.91
CA THR A 9 -11.84 3.87 5.89
C THR A 9 -11.24 3.99 7.29
N SER A 10 -12.04 4.13 8.34
CA SER A 10 -11.59 4.15 9.74
C SER A 10 -11.48 2.77 10.37
N LEU A 11 -12.08 1.74 9.77
CA LEU A 11 -11.94 0.36 10.25
C LEU A 11 -10.48 -0.09 10.20
N THR A 12 -10.08 -0.95 11.13
CA THR A 12 -8.82 -1.67 11.00
C THR A 12 -8.86 -2.56 9.77
N ALA A 13 -7.70 -2.97 9.25
CA ALA A 13 -7.68 -3.86 8.09
C ALA A 13 -8.36 -5.20 8.39
N LEU A 14 -8.20 -5.73 9.60
CA LEU A 14 -8.88 -6.97 10.01
C LEU A 14 -10.39 -6.79 10.13
N GLU A 15 -10.85 -5.67 10.68
CA GLU A 15 -12.29 -5.35 10.71
C GLU A 15 -12.86 -5.19 9.30
N LEU A 16 -12.15 -4.50 8.42
CA LEU A 16 -12.52 -4.34 7.02
C LEU A 16 -12.59 -5.69 6.30
N SER A 17 -11.59 -6.55 6.52
CA SER A 17 -11.55 -7.90 5.99
C SER A 17 -12.79 -8.71 6.41
N MET A 18 -13.14 -8.65 7.69
CA MET A 18 -14.31 -9.37 8.23
C MET A 18 -15.62 -8.80 7.68
N ALA A 19 -15.74 -7.48 7.56
CA ALA A 19 -16.92 -6.83 6.99
C ALA A 19 -17.17 -7.28 5.55
N ILE A 20 -16.11 -7.41 4.74
CA ILE A 20 -16.20 -7.93 3.38
C ILE A 20 -16.60 -9.42 3.38
N LYS A 21 -15.91 -10.23 4.17
CA LYS A 21 -16.17 -11.68 4.26
C LYS A 21 -17.60 -11.99 4.66
N LEU A 22 -18.14 -11.25 5.62
CA LEU A 22 -19.50 -11.40 6.10
C LEU A 22 -20.54 -10.65 5.26
N LYS A 23 -20.12 -10.01 4.17
CA LYS A 23 -20.98 -9.23 3.26
C LYS A 23 -21.73 -8.08 3.96
N GLN A 24 -21.14 -7.56 5.04
CA GLN A 24 -21.62 -6.34 5.72
C GLN A 24 -21.26 -5.09 4.92
N ALA A 25 -20.18 -5.14 4.15
CA ALA A 25 -19.82 -4.16 3.14
C ALA A 25 -19.41 -4.89 1.87
N SER A 26 -19.78 -4.39 0.70
CA SER A 26 -19.33 -4.93 -0.57
C SER A 26 -17.91 -4.45 -0.90
N CYS A 27 -17.21 -5.17 -1.78
CA CYS A 27 -15.93 -4.74 -2.30
C CYS A 27 -16.07 -3.41 -3.07
N VAL A 28 -17.17 -3.22 -3.78
CA VAL A 28 -17.46 -1.95 -4.48
C VAL A 28 -17.62 -0.81 -3.48
N GLU A 29 -18.38 -0.98 -2.40
CA GLU A 29 -18.55 0.06 -1.35
C GLU A 29 -17.21 0.42 -0.70
N VAL A 30 -16.38 -0.57 -0.41
CA VAL A 30 -15.04 -0.36 0.14
C VAL A 30 -14.15 0.40 -0.84
N MET A 31 -14.12 0.01 -2.10
CA MET A 31 -13.34 0.70 -3.12
C MET A 31 -13.80 2.14 -3.30
N GLN A 32 -15.12 2.38 -3.37
CA GLN A 32 -15.69 3.73 -3.45
C GLN A 32 -15.28 4.59 -2.25
N ALA A 33 -15.30 4.03 -1.03
CA ALA A 33 -14.92 4.75 0.18
C ALA A 33 -13.45 5.17 0.15
N TYR A 34 -12.54 4.27 -0.20
CA TYR A 34 -11.13 4.57 -0.29
C TYR A 34 -10.80 5.54 -1.44
N LEU A 35 -11.38 5.37 -2.62
CA LEU A 35 -11.18 6.29 -3.74
C LEU A 35 -11.70 7.69 -3.42
N ALA A 36 -12.87 7.82 -2.79
CA ALA A 36 -13.39 9.11 -2.35
C ALA A 36 -12.44 9.81 -1.37
N ARG A 37 -11.87 9.05 -0.43
CA ARG A 37 -10.89 9.59 0.51
C ARG A 37 -9.60 10.00 -0.17
N ILE A 38 -9.07 9.18 -1.08
CA ILE A 38 -7.86 9.48 -1.84
C ILE A 38 -8.05 10.75 -2.67
N HIS A 39 -9.15 10.86 -3.42
CA HIS A 39 -9.42 12.06 -4.21
C HIS A 39 -9.61 13.32 -3.37
N ARG A 40 -10.13 13.16 -2.14
CA ARG A 40 -10.33 14.30 -1.24
C ARG A 40 -9.03 14.80 -0.62
N TYR A 41 -8.09 13.93 -0.28
CA TYR A 41 -6.94 14.30 0.55
C TYR A 41 -5.58 14.12 -0.12
N ASN A 42 -5.42 13.21 -1.07
CA ASN A 42 -4.11 12.85 -1.59
C ASN A 42 -3.36 14.02 -2.26
N HIS A 43 -4.08 14.99 -2.82
CA HIS A 43 -3.46 16.19 -3.41
C HIS A 43 -2.64 17.01 -2.39
N ARG A 44 -2.96 16.90 -1.10
CA ARG A 44 -2.23 17.58 -0.03
C ARG A 44 -1.02 16.77 0.46
N TYR A 45 -1.14 15.46 0.45
CA TYR A 45 -0.13 14.57 1.02
C TYR A 45 0.78 13.94 -0.02
N ASN A 46 0.29 13.77 -1.22
CA ASN A 46 1.02 13.11 -2.32
C ASN A 46 1.62 11.76 -1.92
N ALA A 47 0.82 10.96 -1.22
CA ALA A 47 1.24 9.65 -0.70
C ALA A 47 1.09 8.57 -1.76
N ILE A 48 -0.05 8.55 -2.46
CA ILE A 48 -0.37 7.60 -3.52
C ILE A 48 -0.10 8.26 -4.87
N VAL A 49 0.69 7.59 -5.68
CA VAL A 49 1.10 8.03 -7.02
C VAL A 49 0.68 6.98 -8.04
N ALA A 50 0.64 7.37 -9.32
CA ALA A 50 0.23 6.46 -10.40
C ALA A 50 -1.10 5.74 -10.10
N LEU A 51 -2.07 6.46 -9.54
CA LEU A 51 -3.39 5.91 -9.26
C LEU A 51 -4.06 5.46 -10.56
N ALA A 52 -4.55 4.22 -10.56
CA ALA A 52 -5.28 3.67 -11.69
C ALA A 52 -6.66 4.35 -11.84
N ASP A 53 -7.26 4.19 -13.01
CA ASP A 53 -8.57 4.76 -13.29
C ASP A 53 -9.66 4.19 -12.37
N ASP A 54 -10.52 5.07 -11.85
CA ASP A 54 -11.59 4.70 -10.92
C ASP A 54 -12.52 3.63 -11.50
N ASP A 55 -12.90 3.75 -12.77
CA ASP A 55 -13.82 2.81 -13.41
C ASP A 55 -13.20 1.41 -13.50
N ASP A 56 -11.90 1.32 -13.77
CA ASP A 56 -11.15 0.08 -13.77
C ASP A 56 -11.15 -0.57 -12.37
N LEU A 57 -10.86 0.22 -11.36
CA LEU A 57 -10.81 -0.25 -9.97
C LEU A 57 -12.19 -0.70 -9.46
N LEU A 58 -13.23 0.03 -9.80
CA LEU A 58 -14.61 -0.32 -9.46
C LEU A 58 -15.05 -1.60 -10.21
N SER A 59 -14.61 -1.79 -11.45
CA SER A 59 -14.85 -3.04 -12.20
C SER A 59 -14.18 -4.23 -11.53
N GLN A 60 -12.95 -4.08 -11.07
CA GLN A 60 -12.25 -5.13 -10.32
C GLN A 60 -12.94 -5.44 -8.99
N ALA A 61 -13.41 -4.42 -8.28
CA ALA A 61 -14.17 -4.59 -7.05
C ALA A 61 -15.50 -5.34 -7.29
N LYS A 62 -16.18 -5.04 -8.38
CA LYS A 62 -17.41 -5.73 -8.78
C LYS A 62 -17.15 -7.22 -9.10
N LEU A 63 -16.03 -7.53 -9.76
CA LEU A 63 -15.63 -8.91 -10.00
C LEU A 63 -15.36 -9.64 -8.68
N ALA A 64 -14.70 -8.98 -7.72
CA ALA A 64 -14.46 -9.54 -6.39
C ALA A 64 -15.77 -9.84 -5.62
N ASP A 65 -16.77 -8.96 -5.74
CA ASP A 65 -18.11 -9.19 -5.20
C ASP A 65 -18.79 -10.41 -5.87
N GLY A 66 -18.64 -10.53 -7.18
CA GLY A 66 -19.15 -11.69 -7.93
C GLY A 66 -18.52 -12.99 -7.49
N GLU A 67 -17.22 -13.01 -7.21
CA GLU A 67 -16.52 -14.17 -6.67
C GLU A 67 -17.07 -14.57 -5.30
N LEU A 68 -17.29 -13.62 -4.39
CA LEU A 68 -17.90 -13.88 -3.08
C LEU A 68 -19.31 -14.43 -3.22
N ALA A 69 -20.11 -13.91 -4.14
CA ALA A 69 -21.45 -14.42 -4.40
C ALA A 69 -21.46 -15.88 -4.87
N GLN A 70 -20.38 -16.33 -5.51
CA GLN A 70 -20.17 -17.71 -5.95
C GLN A 70 -19.46 -18.59 -4.92
N GLY A 71 -19.23 -18.08 -3.71
CA GLY A 71 -18.52 -18.79 -2.66
C GLY A 71 -17.00 -18.84 -2.84
N LYS A 72 -16.43 -18.02 -3.73
CA LYS A 72 -14.99 -17.92 -3.97
C LYS A 72 -14.40 -16.79 -3.12
N TYR A 73 -13.84 -17.13 -2.00
CA TYR A 73 -13.14 -16.22 -1.11
C TYR A 73 -11.63 -16.40 -1.28
N ARG A 74 -10.92 -15.37 -1.76
CA ARG A 74 -9.49 -15.49 -2.06
C ARG A 74 -8.60 -15.46 -0.83
N GLY A 75 -8.99 -14.71 0.19
CA GLY A 75 -8.23 -14.55 1.41
C GLY A 75 -8.62 -13.28 2.16
N TRP A 76 -7.92 -13.00 3.24
CA TRP A 76 -8.26 -11.87 4.12
C TRP A 76 -8.17 -10.49 3.45
N MET A 77 -7.43 -10.36 2.36
CA MET A 77 -7.35 -9.13 1.58
C MET A 77 -8.36 -9.07 0.42
N HIS A 78 -9.30 -9.99 0.34
CA HIS A 78 -10.27 -10.07 -0.75
C HIS A 78 -11.00 -8.74 -0.97
N GLY A 79 -10.80 -8.13 -2.15
CA GLY A 79 -11.39 -6.84 -2.50
C GLY A 79 -10.77 -5.62 -1.81
N MET A 80 -9.71 -5.79 -1.03
CA MET A 80 -9.06 -4.72 -0.28
C MET A 80 -8.16 -3.87 -1.19
N PRO A 81 -8.31 -2.53 -1.20
CA PRO A 81 -7.40 -1.66 -1.95
C PRO A 81 -5.98 -1.72 -1.41
N HIS A 82 -5.00 -1.82 -2.29
CA HIS A 82 -3.58 -1.82 -1.93
C HIS A 82 -2.75 -1.04 -2.94
N ALA A 83 -1.74 -0.31 -2.45
CA ALA A 83 -0.76 0.39 -3.28
C ALA A 83 0.64 -0.03 -2.86
N ALA A 84 1.42 -0.57 -3.80
CA ALA A 84 2.78 -1.02 -3.54
C ALA A 84 3.79 0.13 -3.64
N LYS A 85 4.83 0.08 -2.82
CA LYS A 85 5.95 1.04 -2.91
C LYS A 85 6.55 1.02 -4.33
N ASP A 86 6.87 2.20 -4.88
CA ASP A 86 7.38 2.32 -6.25
C ASP A 86 8.85 1.88 -6.42
N LEU A 87 9.29 0.98 -5.59
CA LEU A 87 10.50 0.15 -5.76
C LEU A 87 10.13 -1.31 -6.05
N THR A 88 8.84 -1.62 -6.14
CA THR A 88 8.31 -2.97 -6.24
C THR A 88 7.45 -3.08 -7.49
N ALA A 89 7.69 -4.13 -8.29
CA ALA A 89 6.98 -4.36 -9.54
C ALA A 89 5.56 -4.88 -9.30
N VAL A 90 4.59 -4.20 -9.90
CA VAL A 90 3.20 -4.63 -10.03
C VAL A 90 2.88 -4.69 -11.52
N LYS A 91 2.57 -5.86 -12.03
CA LYS A 91 2.34 -6.08 -13.47
C LYS A 91 1.33 -5.07 -14.03
N GLY A 92 1.71 -4.40 -15.11
CA GLY A 92 0.88 -3.44 -15.82
C GLY A 92 0.85 -2.04 -15.22
N MET A 93 1.53 -1.80 -14.11
CA MET A 93 1.61 -0.49 -13.47
C MET A 93 2.96 0.18 -13.67
N PRO A 94 3.02 1.52 -13.55
CA PRO A 94 4.29 2.24 -13.53
C PRO A 94 5.25 1.68 -12.47
N PHE A 95 6.51 1.53 -12.87
CA PHE A 95 7.58 1.03 -12.01
C PHE A 95 8.80 1.94 -12.20
N THR A 96 8.79 3.10 -11.56
CA THR A 96 9.72 4.17 -11.87
C THR A 96 10.92 4.25 -10.92
N SER A 97 10.82 3.66 -9.74
CA SER A 97 11.80 3.83 -8.65
C SER A 97 12.08 5.32 -8.32
N GLY A 98 11.13 6.21 -8.64
CA GLY A 98 11.29 7.65 -8.45
C GLY A 98 12.32 8.30 -9.37
N SER A 99 12.78 7.61 -10.40
CA SER A 99 13.85 8.09 -11.29
C SER A 99 13.33 8.44 -12.67
N LEU A 100 13.75 9.60 -13.20
CA LEU A 100 13.46 10.00 -14.57
C LEU A 100 13.96 8.99 -15.60
N MET A 101 14.99 8.21 -15.27
CA MET A 101 15.49 7.13 -16.14
C MET A 101 14.42 6.08 -16.43
N TYR A 102 13.48 5.90 -15.51
CA TYR A 102 12.44 4.88 -15.57
C TYR A 102 11.03 5.45 -15.54
N LYS A 103 10.88 6.74 -15.83
CA LYS A 103 9.57 7.43 -15.75
C LYS A 103 8.46 6.77 -16.57
N ASP A 104 8.81 6.12 -17.67
CA ASP A 104 7.86 5.47 -18.58
C ASP A 104 7.88 3.93 -18.46
N ARG A 105 8.64 3.39 -17.51
CA ARG A 105 8.73 1.94 -17.32
C ARG A 105 7.43 1.40 -16.72
N ILE A 106 6.88 0.39 -17.37
CA ILE A 106 5.75 -0.41 -16.88
C ILE A 106 6.28 -1.79 -16.52
N ALA A 107 5.89 -2.30 -15.36
CA ALA A 107 6.29 -3.64 -14.94
C ALA A 107 5.61 -4.70 -15.81
N ASP A 108 6.37 -5.69 -16.27
CA ASP A 108 5.88 -6.80 -17.09
C ASP A 108 5.46 -8.03 -16.25
N GLN A 109 5.81 -8.04 -14.97
CA GLN A 109 5.46 -9.12 -14.05
C GLN A 109 5.32 -8.59 -12.62
N ASP A 110 4.64 -9.36 -11.77
CA ASP A 110 4.58 -9.10 -10.34
C ASP A 110 5.86 -9.58 -9.66
N SER A 111 6.34 -8.82 -8.66
CA SER A 111 7.33 -9.35 -7.71
C SER A 111 6.70 -10.47 -6.86
N ALA A 112 7.55 -11.28 -6.21
CA ALA A 112 7.08 -12.36 -5.35
C ALA A 112 6.14 -11.86 -4.24
N MET A 113 6.48 -10.75 -3.59
CA MET A 113 5.63 -10.15 -2.56
C MET A 113 4.29 -9.69 -3.13
N VAL A 114 4.30 -9.02 -4.28
CA VAL A 114 3.07 -8.56 -4.95
C VAL A 114 2.18 -9.72 -5.35
N ALA A 115 2.75 -10.80 -5.86
CA ALA A 115 2.01 -12.01 -6.19
C ALA A 115 1.27 -12.57 -4.97
N ARG A 116 1.90 -12.60 -3.79
CA ARG A 116 1.27 -13.05 -2.55
C ARG A 116 0.15 -12.13 -2.09
N ILE A 117 0.34 -10.82 -2.19
CA ILE A 117 -0.69 -9.83 -1.86
C ILE A 117 -1.90 -10.01 -2.80
N ARG A 118 -1.64 -10.19 -4.09
CA ARG A 118 -2.69 -10.44 -5.10
C ARG A 118 -3.42 -11.75 -4.83
N ASP A 119 -2.70 -12.82 -4.50
CA ASP A 119 -3.28 -14.12 -4.16
C ASP A 119 -4.14 -14.06 -2.88
N ALA A 120 -3.81 -13.18 -1.95
CA ALA A 120 -4.64 -12.91 -0.78
C ALA A 120 -5.93 -12.15 -1.10
N GLY A 121 -6.08 -11.67 -2.33
CA GLY A 121 -7.31 -11.05 -2.84
C GLY A 121 -7.27 -9.55 -3.02
N ALA A 122 -6.16 -8.87 -2.72
CA ALA A 122 -6.04 -7.42 -2.84
C ALA A 122 -6.21 -6.93 -4.28
N ILE A 123 -6.75 -5.73 -4.42
CA ILE A 123 -6.84 -4.99 -5.67
C ILE A 123 -5.79 -3.88 -5.64
N PHE A 124 -4.83 -3.92 -6.57
CA PHE A 124 -3.80 -2.89 -6.66
C PHE A 124 -4.37 -1.63 -7.29
N ILE A 125 -4.33 -0.52 -6.55
CA ILE A 125 -4.91 0.77 -6.98
C ILE A 125 -3.88 1.74 -7.54
N GLY A 126 -2.60 1.55 -7.24
CA GLY A 126 -1.53 2.45 -7.62
C GLY A 126 -0.24 2.10 -6.90
N LYS A 127 0.60 3.11 -6.72
CA LYS A 127 1.91 2.98 -6.07
C LYS A 127 2.01 3.96 -4.89
N THR A 128 2.88 3.67 -3.93
CA THR A 128 3.21 4.64 -2.87
C THR A 128 4.55 5.31 -3.16
N ASN A 129 4.64 6.59 -2.84
CA ASN A 129 5.78 7.42 -3.21
C ASN A 129 7.04 7.06 -2.40
N THR A 130 8.19 7.26 -3.04
CA THR A 130 9.52 6.94 -2.54
C THR A 130 10.51 7.98 -3.07
N PRO A 131 11.65 8.24 -2.40
CA PRO A 131 12.74 8.97 -3.04
C PRO A 131 13.35 8.14 -4.18
N GLU A 132 14.09 8.80 -5.06
CA GLU A 132 14.77 8.15 -6.17
C GLU A 132 15.61 6.96 -5.71
N PHE A 133 15.37 5.77 -6.28
CA PHE A 133 15.99 4.49 -5.92
C PHE A 133 15.85 4.09 -4.43
N GLY A 134 14.95 4.71 -3.71
CA GLY A 134 14.81 4.49 -2.28
C GLY A 134 15.95 5.08 -1.45
N LEU A 135 16.77 5.94 -2.04
CA LEU A 135 17.92 6.55 -1.38
C LEU A 135 17.53 7.81 -0.62
N GLY A 136 17.64 7.77 0.69
CA GLY A 136 17.34 8.88 1.57
C GLY A 136 16.18 8.64 2.52
N SER A 137 16.09 9.49 3.53
CA SER A 137 15.11 9.41 4.62
C SER A 137 13.92 10.34 4.42
N GLN A 138 13.73 10.85 3.20
CA GLN A 138 12.63 11.74 2.83
C GLN A 138 12.11 11.35 1.46
N SER A 139 10.78 11.31 1.32
CA SER A 139 10.14 10.83 0.10
C SER A 139 9.80 11.98 -0.82
N TYR A 140 10.71 12.28 -1.72
CA TYR A 140 10.52 13.19 -2.85
C TYR A 140 11.29 12.67 -4.07
N ASN A 141 10.79 12.97 -5.25
CA ASN A 141 11.46 12.61 -6.49
C ASN A 141 11.01 13.53 -7.65
N PRO A 142 11.76 13.54 -8.76
CA PRO A 142 11.47 14.46 -9.87
C PRO A 142 10.25 14.05 -10.72
N ILE A 143 9.67 12.86 -10.52
CA ILE A 143 8.48 12.42 -11.27
C ILE A 143 7.21 12.87 -10.56
N TYR A 144 7.09 12.59 -9.26
CA TYR A 144 5.86 12.74 -8.49
C TYR A 144 5.91 13.87 -7.46
N GLY A 145 7.09 14.39 -7.13
CA GLY A 145 7.26 15.40 -6.10
C GLY A 145 7.36 14.82 -4.68
N ALA A 146 7.09 15.65 -3.69
CA ALA A 146 7.28 15.33 -2.29
C ALA A 146 6.02 14.82 -1.62
N THR A 147 6.19 13.88 -0.69
CA THR A 147 5.13 13.36 0.18
C THR A 147 5.20 14.03 1.55
N GLY A 148 4.06 14.52 2.03
CA GLY A 148 3.92 15.14 3.34
C GLY A 148 3.53 14.18 4.44
N SER A 149 3.90 14.53 5.69
CA SER A 149 3.50 13.80 6.89
C SER A 149 1.99 13.79 7.07
N ALA A 150 1.45 12.68 7.57
CA ALA A 150 0.02 12.54 7.86
C ALA A 150 -0.51 13.58 8.84
N TYR A 151 0.32 14.10 9.75
CA TYR A 151 -0.06 15.10 10.75
C TYR A 151 0.11 16.55 10.27
N ASN A 152 1.06 16.77 9.38
CA ASN A 152 1.27 18.07 8.76
C ASN A 152 1.89 17.89 7.38
N PRO A 153 1.12 18.11 6.31
CA PRO A 153 1.60 17.85 4.94
C PRO A 153 2.75 18.77 4.48
N GLU A 154 3.04 19.83 5.23
CA GLU A 154 4.20 20.70 4.96
C GLU A 154 5.52 20.15 5.51
N LEU A 155 5.43 19.13 6.38
CA LEU A 155 6.59 18.45 6.94
C LEU A 155 6.84 17.13 6.20
N THR A 156 8.07 16.62 6.30
CA THR A 156 8.45 15.35 5.66
C THR A 156 7.68 14.17 6.23
N SER A 157 7.28 13.26 5.38
CA SER A 157 6.73 11.95 5.75
C SER A 157 7.79 10.98 6.25
N GLY A 158 9.05 11.37 6.19
CA GLY A 158 10.15 10.41 6.28
C GLY A 158 10.29 9.60 5.00
N GLY A 159 11.16 8.64 5.01
CA GLY A 159 11.46 7.79 3.86
C GLY A 159 12.35 6.58 4.22
N SER A 160 12.54 5.73 3.26
CA SER A 160 12.07 5.82 1.88
C SER A 160 10.61 5.37 1.67
N SER A 161 9.95 4.73 2.65
CA SER A 161 8.54 4.31 2.56
C SER A 161 7.57 5.42 3.03
N GLY A 162 7.83 6.68 2.61
CA GLY A 162 7.05 7.83 3.05
C GLY A 162 5.62 7.85 2.54
N GLY A 163 5.39 7.46 1.31
CA GLY A 163 4.05 7.33 0.75
C GLY A 163 3.21 6.29 1.47
N ALA A 164 3.82 5.17 1.84
CA ALA A 164 3.16 4.13 2.64
C ALA A 164 2.78 4.65 4.04
N GLY A 165 3.71 5.28 4.74
CA GLY A 165 3.47 5.82 6.08
C GLY A 165 2.40 6.91 6.08
N SER A 166 2.49 7.87 5.17
CA SER A 166 1.51 8.94 5.01
C SER A 166 0.14 8.42 4.60
N GLY A 167 0.10 7.48 3.65
CA GLY A 167 -1.14 6.85 3.19
C GLY A 167 -1.88 6.10 4.30
N LEU A 168 -1.14 5.42 5.18
CA LEU A 168 -1.70 4.77 6.37
C LEU A 168 -2.20 5.78 7.40
N GLY A 169 -1.38 6.75 7.77
CA GLY A 169 -1.72 7.73 8.80
C GLY A 169 -2.93 8.59 8.42
N THR A 170 -3.15 8.83 7.13
CA THR A 170 -4.30 9.55 6.60
C THR A 170 -5.50 8.65 6.32
N GLN A 171 -5.40 7.36 6.59
CA GLN A 171 -6.44 6.36 6.30
C GLN A 171 -6.80 6.25 4.80
N MET A 172 -5.87 6.52 3.92
CA MET A 172 -6.03 6.29 2.47
C MET A 172 -5.68 4.85 2.06
N LEU A 173 -5.06 4.09 2.96
CA LEU A 173 -4.73 2.67 2.78
C LEU A 173 -5.01 1.90 4.07
N PRO A 174 -5.48 0.64 3.98
CA PRO A 174 -5.72 -0.20 5.17
C PRO A 174 -4.46 -0.81 5.75
N VAL A 175 -3.56 -1.27 4.90
CA VAL A 175 -2.19 -1.71 5.19
C VAL A 175 -1.28 -1.24 4.07
N ALA A 176 0.03 -1.29 4.27
CA ALA A 176 1.00 -0.93 3.24
C ALA A 176 2.26 -1.80 3.33
N ASP A 177 2.93 -1.97 2.22
CA ASP A 177 4.27 -2.52 2.16
C ASP A 177 5.31 -1.41 2.12
N GLY A 178 6.49 -1.74 2.54
CA GLY A 178 7.64 -0.88 2.47
C GLY A 178 8.93 -1.69 2.39
N SER A 179 10.05 -1.01 2.47
CA SER A 179 11.36 -1.62 2.52
C SER A 179 12.29 -0.84 3.45
N ASP A 180 13.33 -1.49 3.94
CA ASP A 180 14.23 -0.92 4.94
C ASP A 180 15.65 -1.45 4.74
N MET A 181 16.58 -0.57 4.42
CA MET A 181 18.01 -0.84 4.48
C MET A 181 18.63 -0.16 5.71
N MET A 182 18.27 1.11 5.95
CA MET A 182 18.84 1.95 6.99
C MET A 182 17.76 2.74 7.77
N GLY A 183 16.53 2.22 7.84
CA GLY A 183 15.45 2.83 8.58
C GLY A 183 14.18 3.11 7.76
N SER A 184 14.10 2.66 6.51
CA SER A 184 13.03 3.10 5.59
C SER A 184 11.64 2.50 5.85
N LEU A 185 11.47 1.56 6.78
CA LEU A 185 10.18 1.18 7.39
C LEU A 185 9.96 1.96 8.69
N ARG A 186 10.98 2.02 9.51
CA ARG A 186 10.92 2.56 10.88
C ARG A 186 10.78 4.08 10.91
N ASN A 187 11.51 4.80 10.04
CA ASN A 187 11.44 6.26 9.97
C ASN A 187 10.04 6.75 9.54
N PRO A 188 9.47 6.29 8.43
CA PRO A 188 8.09 6.67 8.08
C PRO A 188 7.07 6.23 9.12
N GLY A 189 7.28 5.09 9.76
CA GLY A 189 6.44 4.64 10.88
C GLY A 189 6.43 5.66 12.00
N ALA A 190 7.59 6.11 12.44
CA ALA A 190 7.73 7.11 13.49
C ALA A 190 7.12 8.47 13.10
N PHE A 191 7.39 8.96 11.89
CA PHE A 191 6.92 10.28 11.46
C PHE A 191 5.42 10.36 11.19
N ASN A 192 4.78 9.23 10.90
CA ASN A 192 3.35 9.18 10.62
C ASN A 192 2.53 8.49 11.71
N ASN A 193 3.15 8.15 12.85
CA ASN A 193 2.52 7.46 13.97
C ASN A 193 1.81 6.17 13.53
N VAL A 194 2.48 5.39 12.73
CA VAL A 194 2.06 4.06 12.29
C VAL A 194 3.18 3.05 12.54
N ILE A 195 2.90 1.78 12.41
CA ILE A 195 3.90 0.73 12.62
C ILE A 195 4.64 0.49 11.30
N GLY A 196 5.96 0.64 11.33
CA GLY A 196 6.86 0.18 10.28
C GLY A 196 7.71 -0.95 10.85
N TYR A 197 7.41 -2.19 10.50
CA TYR A 197 8.08 -3.36 11.05
C TYR A 197 9.18 -3.85 10.10
N ARG A 198 10.43 -3.81 10.60
CA ARG A 198 11.57 -4.38 9.88
C ARG A 198 11.75 -5.85 10.28
N PRO A 199 11.44 -6.82 9.39
CA PRO A 199 11.66 -8.24 9.67
C PRO A 199 13.15 -8.57 9.82
N SER A 200 13.43 -9.68 10.50
CA SER A 200 14.77 -10.26 10.54
C SER A 200 15.21 -10.72 9.15
N THR A 201 16.51 -10.88 8.97
CA THR A 201 17.08 -11.38 7.72
C THR A 201 16.47 -12.75 7.36
N ASN A 202 16.16 -12.95 6.10
CA ASN A 202 15.56 -14.17 5.54
C ASN A 202 14.09 -14.47 5.92
N VAL A 203 13.41 -13.58 6.62
CA VAL A 203 11.96 -13.74 6.83
C VAL A 203 11.19 -13.52 5.53
N MET A 204 11.60 -12.53 4.74
CA MET A 204 10.99 -12.24 3.45
C MET A 204 11.59 -13.14 2.37
N SER A 205 10.77 -14.05 1.83
CA SER A 205 11.21 -14.97 0.78
C SER A 205 11.44 -14.28 -0.57
N GLY A 206 12.22 -14.90 -1.44
CA GLY A 206 12.47 -14.42 -2.80
C GLY A 206 13.64 -13.45 -2.93
N ARG A 207 14.37 -13.18 -1.86
CA ARG A 207 15.64 -12.44 -1.90
C ARG A 207 16.79 -13.29 -1.39
N ASP A 208 17.85 -13.36 -2.17
CA ASP A 208 19.09 -13.90 -1.67
C ASP A 208 19.74 -12.88 -0.71
N ALA A 209 19.67 -13.19 0.57
CA ALA A 209 20.24 -12.36 1.63
C ALA A 209 21.76 -12.16 1.47
N SER A 210 22.43 -13.06 0.77
CA SER A 210 23.87 -12.93 0.47
C SER A 210 24.15 -11.74 -0.46
N GLN A 211 23.19 -11.38 -1.30
CA GLN A 211 23.33 -10.28 -2.27
C GLN A 211 22.97 -8.91 -1.68
N ARG A 212 22.07 -8.85 -0.69
CA ARG A 212 21.63 -7.61 -0.04
C ARG A 212 21.32 -7.81 1.43
N PRO A 213 22.33 -8.06 2.26
CA PRO A 213 22.13 -8.46 3.66
C PRO A 213 21.46 -7.39 4.53
N LEU A 214 21.55 -6.12 4.13
CA LEU A 214 20.98 -5.00 4.90
C LEU A 214 19.57 -4.60 4.47
N SER A 215 19.13 -4.98 3.27
CA SER A 215 17.84 -4.55 2.75
C SER A 215 16.78 -5.64 2.91
N THR A 216 15.61 -5.25 3.42
CA THR A 216 14.45 -6.14 3.49
C THR A 216 13.17 -5.38 3.15
N SER A 217 12.19 -6.07 2.58
CA SER A 217 10.80 -5.58 2.55
C SER A 217 10.13 -5.88 3.89
N GLY A 218 9.03 -5.24 4.16
CA GLY A 218 8.27 -5.50 5.37
C GLY A 218 6.92 -4.82 5.39
N PRO A 219 6.09 -5.17 6.39
CA PRO A 219 4.74 -4.65 6.52
C PRO A 219 4.71 -3.32 7.25
N MET A 220 3.71 -2.52 6.91
CA MET A 220 3.32 -1.33 7.66
C MET A 220 1.82 -1.39 7.95
N GLY A 221 1.44 -0.96 9.13
CA GLY A 221 0.05 -0.99 9.57
C GLY A 221 -0.26 0.08 10.60
N ARG A 222 -1.55 0.34 10.82
CA ARG A 222 -2.01 1.31 11.84
C ARG A 222 -2.05 0.71 13.23
N ASN A 223 -2.00 -0.61 13.35
CA ASN A 223 -1.98 -1.34 14.61
C ASN A 223 -1.18 -2.65 14.47
N THR A 224 -0.87 -3.25 15.60
CA THR A 224 -0.04 -4.47 15.65
C THR A 224 -0.71 -5.66 14.99
N ALA A 225 -2.00 -5.86 15.20
CA ALA A 225 -2.72 -7.03 14.66
C ALA A 225 -2.73 -7.03 13.12
N ASP A 226 -3.03 -5.88 12.51
CA ASP A 226 -2.99 -5.70 11.06
C ASP A 226 -1.59 -5.94 10.51
N THR A 227 -0.58 -5.40 11.17
CA THR A 227 0.83 -5.53 10.76
C THR A 227 1.29 -6.98 10.81
N ILE A 228 0.93 -7.73 11.85
CA ILE A 228 1.23 -9.16 11.97
C ILE A 228 0.54 -9.96 10.86
N GLN A 229 -0.74 -9.71 10.62
CA GLN A 229 -1.48 -10.41 9.57
C GLN A 229 -0.88 -10.15 8.19
N PHE A 230 -0.49 -8.91 7.92
CA PHE A 230 0.14 -8.55 6.66
C PHE A 230 1.55 -9.16 6.53
N LEU A 231 2.34 -9.19 7.60
CA LEU A 231 3.63 -9.90 7.61
C LEU A 231 3.46 -11.37 7.21
N LYS A 232 2.50 -12.07 7.79
CA LYS A 232 2.21 -13.48 7.44
C LYS A 232 1.87 -13.67 5.96
N THR A 233 1.28 -12.66 5.35
CA THR A 233 0.91 -12.71 3.93
C THR A 233 2.12 -12.54 3.02
N ILE A 234 3.02 -11.63 3.34
CA ILE A 234 4.13 -11.24 2.47
C ILE A 234 5.44 -11.99 2.74
N ALA A 235 5.55 -12.70 3.86
CA ALA A 235 6.76 -13.45 4.24
C ALA A 235 6.98 -14.74 3.43
#